data_9c6f8befad914c4f7ae970d4b09db346
#
_entry.id   9c6f8befad914c4f7ae970d4b09db346
#
_cell.length_a   1.000
_cell.length_b   1.000
_cell.length_c   1.000
_cell.angle_alpha   90.00
_cell.angle_beta   90.00
_cell.angle_gamma   90.00
#
_symmetry.space_group_name_H-M   'P 1'
#
loop_
_entity.id
_entity.type
_entity.pdbx_description
1 polymer ?
#
loop_
_entity_poly.entity_id
_entity_poly.type
_entity_poly.pdbx_seq_one_letter_code
_entity_poly.pdbx_strand_id
1 'polypeptide(L)'
;MSIFETIIIAIVEGLTEFLPVSSTGHMIITQNLLGVESTEFVKAFTFIIQFGAILSVVVLYWKRFFRLNHTPAPEGANGLQRFLHKFDFYWKLFVAFVPAAVLGLLFSDAIDAMLESVMVVAIMLIIGGVFMLFCDKIFNKGSEQTPFTEKRAFMVGLYQCISMIPGVSRSMATIVGGMSQGLTRKAAAEYSFFLAVPTMFGATLYKMYKLLKEGGTELIMNNMTTLIVGNVVAFIVAMLAIKFFIEYVQKYGFKAFGWYRIIVGGIILVMLLTGHNLTIV
;
A
#
# COMPACT_ATOMS: atom_id res chain seq x y z
N MET A 1 14.90 10.32 -17.00
CA MET A 1 13.44 10.16 -17.07
C MET A 1 12.82 11.47 -17.55
N SER A 2 12.02 11.44 -18.60
CA SER A 2 11.31 12.61 -19.15
C SER A 2 10.09 12.98 -18.26
N ILE A 3 9.55 14.19 -18.44
CA ILE A 3 8.32 14.60 -17.73
C ILE A 3 7.12 13.75 -18.16
N PHE A 4 7.06 13.28 -19.41
CA PHE A 4 6.01 12.38 -19.89
C PHE A 4 6.05 11.05 -19.15
N GLU A 5 7.21 10.39 -19.08
CA GLU A 5 7.41 9.15 -18.31
C GLU A 5 7.06 9.35 -16.83
N THR A 6 7.49 10.47 -16.24
CA THR A 6 7.16 10.87 -14.87
C THR A 6 5.65 10.86 -14.62
N ILE A 7 4.89 11.52 -15.51
CA ILE A 7 3.44 11.64 -15.38
C ILE A 7 2.77 10.26 -15.50
N ILE A 8 3.16 9.45 -16.50
CA ILE A 8 2.56 8.12 -16.70
C ILE A 8 2.82 7.21 -15.49
N ILE A 9 4.08 7.15 -15.02
CA ILE A 9 4.44 6.33 -13.86
C ILE A 9 3.69 6.80 -12.61
N ALA A 10 3.59 8.11 -12.38
CA ALA A 10 2.85 8.66 -11.24
C ALA A 10 1.34 8.42 -11.33
N ILE A 11 0.75 8.41 -12.52
CA ILE A 11 -0.65 8.01 -12.74
C ILE A 11 -0.85 6.54 -12.35
N VAL A 12 0.03 5.66 -12.82
CA VAL A 12 -0.06 4.21 -12.52
C VAL A 12 0.10 3.96 -11.04
N GLU A 13 1.06 4.62 -10.38
CA GLU A 13 1.23 4.55 -8.92
C GLU A 13 -0.04 5.00 -8.19
N GLY A 14 -0.54 6.19 -8.50
CA GLY A 14 -1.74 6.74 -7.86
C GLY A 14 -2.98 5.86 -8.06
N LEU A 15 -3.15 5.23 -9.24
CA LEU A 15 -4.26 4.33 -9.52
C LEU A 15 -4.15 3.02 -8.76
N THR A 16 -2.95 2.47 -8.60
CA THR A 16 -2.77 1.07 -8.19
C THR A 16 -2.36 0.89 -6.74
N GLU A 17 -1.83 1.92 -6.07
CA GLU A 17 -1.30 1.80 -4.71
C GLU A 17 -2.37 1.42 -3.68
N PHE A 18 -3.54 2.03 -3.75
CA PHE A 18 -4.63 1.75 -2.81
C PHE A 18 -5.60 0.66 -3.26
N LEU A 19 -5.59 0.32 -4.54
CA LEU A 19 -6.34 -0.80 -5.07
C LEU A 19 -5.64 -2.13 -4.73
N PRO A 20 -6.38 -3.21 -4.55
CA PRO A 20 -5.79 -4.51 -4.20
C PRO A 20 -5.21 -5.23 -5.42
N VAL A 21 -4.45 -4.52 -6.26
CA VAL A 21 -3.93 -5.01 -7.56
C VAL A 21 -2.40 -5.09 -7.64
N SER A 22 -1.67 -4.63 -6.63
CA SER A 22 -0.21 -4.52 -6.55
C SER A 22 0.39 -3.45 -7.50
N SER A 23 0.73 -2.29 -6.93
CA SER A 23 1.42 -1.22 -7.65
C SER A 23 2.76 -1.70 -8.23
N THR A 24 3.52 -2.52 -7.50
CA THR A 24 4.80 -3.09 -7.96
C THR A 24 4.67 -3.81 -9.32
N GLY A 25 3.66 -4.67 -9.49
CA GLY A 25 3.44 -5.37 -10.76
C GLY A 25 3.14 -4.43 -11.92
N HIS A 26 2.40 -3.35 -11.67
CA HIS A 26 2.07 -2.34 -12.67
C HIS A 26 3.26 -1.46 -13.03
N MET A 27 4.09 -1.12 -12.02
CA MET A 27 5.32 -0.37 -12.24
C MET A 27 6.28 -1.12 -13.17
N ILE A 28 6.49 -2.43 -12.95
CA ILE A 28 7.30 -3.28 -13.81
C ILE A 28 6.82 -3.19 -15.27
N ILE A 29 5.52 -3.39 -15.52
CA ILE A 29 4.97 -3.33 -16.87
C ILE A 29 5.15 -1.92 -17.46
N THR A 30 4.78 -0.89 -16.71
CA THR A 30 4.78 0.49 -17.20
C THR A 30 6.18 0.95 -17.55
N GLN A 31 7.17 0.71 -16.69
CA GLN A 31 8.54 1.11 -16.94
C GLN A 31 9.16 0.37 -18.13
N ASN A 32 8.91 -0.94 -18.22
CA ASN A 32 9.38 -1.70 -19.39
C ASN A 32 8.70 -1.26 -20.71
N LEU A 33 7.39 -0.96 -20.71
CA LEU A 33 6.69 -0.45 -21.89
C LEU A 33 7.18 0.95 -22.32
N LEU A 34 7.58 1.78 -21.36
CA LEU A 34 8.13 3.12 -21.64
C LEU A 34 9.63 3.07 -21.98
N GLY A 35 10.30 1.93 -21.84
CA GLY A 35 11.74 1.81 -22.01
C GLY A 35 12.55 2.58 -20.95
N VAL A 36 11.98 2.77 -19.77
CA VAL A 36 12.65 3.46 -18.65
C VAL A 36 13.64 2.51 -17.99
N GLU A 37 14.92 2.87 -18.04
CA GLU A 37 15.97 2.07 -17.40
C GLU A 37 15.92 2.15 -15.87
N SER A 38 16.22 1.03 -15.21
CA SER A 38 16.30 0.92 -13.75
C SER A 38 17.54 1.60 -13.20
N THR A 39 17.53 2.93 -13.14
CA THR A 39 18.60 3.75 -12.54
C THR A 39 18.33 3.99 -11.06
N GLU A 40 19.35 4.36 -10.29
CA GLU A 40 19.23 4.77 -8.88
C GLU A 40 18.15 5.86 -8.70
N PHE A 41 18.06 6.81 -9.66
CA PHE A 41 17.02 7.83 -9.62
C PHE A 41 15.63 7.24 -9.79
N VAL A 42 15.42 6.33 -10.75
CA VAL A 42 14.10 5.74 -11.02
C VAL A 42 13.63 4.91 -9.83
N LYS A 43 14.55 4.18 -9.19
CA LYS A 43 14.28 3.47 -7.93
C LYS A 43 13.87 4.45 -6.81
N ALA A 44 14.63 5.54 -6.65
CA ALA A 44 14.28 6.58 -5.68
C ALA A 44 12.94 7.24 -5.98
N PHE A 45 12.68 7.57 -7.23
CA PHE A 45 11.44 8.17 -7.68
C PHE A 45 10.22 7.34 -7.31
N THR A 46 10.26 6.02 -7.55
CA THR A 46 9.13 5.11 -7.27
C THR A 46 8.72 5.11 -5.80
N PHE A 47 9.65 5.10 -4.86
CA PHE A 47 9.26 5.15 -3.46
C PHE A 47 8.94 6.56 -2.96
N ILE A 48 9.52 7.62 -3.58
CA ILE A 48 9.22 9.00 -3.19
C ILE A 48 7.83 9.44 -3.62
N ILE A 49 7.34 9.03 -4.81
CA ILE A 49 5.99 9.39 -5.26
C ILE A 49 4.89 8.73 -4.44
N GLN A 50 5.17 7.66 -3.72
CA GLN A 50 4.26 7.09 -2.72
C GLN A 50 3.87 8.12 -1.66
N PHE A 51 4.73 9.08 -1.35
CA PHE A 51 4.41 10.15 -0.42
C PHE A 51 3.23 11.00 -0.89
N GLY A 52 3.18 11.34 -2.18
CA GLY A 52 2.02 12.01 -2.80
C GLY A 52 0.74 11.18 -2.65
N ALA A 53 0.82 9.87 -2.92
CA ALA A 53 -0.30 8.95 -2.75
C ALA A 53 -0.77 8.89 -1.29
N ILE A 54 0.13 8.79 -0.31
CA ILE A 54 -0.20 8.79 1.13
C ILE A 54 -0.90 10.09 1.54
N LEU A 55 -0.40 11.22 1.06
CA LEU A 55 -0.96 12.52 1.38
C LEU A 55 -2.43 12.63 0.92
N SER A 56 -2.81 11.95 -0.17
CA SER A 56 -4.20 11.90 -0.64
C SER A 56 -5.15 11.29 0.39
N VAL A 57 -4.72 10.26 1.12
CA VAL A 57 -5.50 9.66 2.21
C VAL A 57 -5.69 10.64 3.36
N VAL A 58 -4.61 11.31 3.78
CA VAL A 58 -4.67 12.28 4.87
C VAL A 58 -5.62 13.42 4.53
N VAL A 59 -5.56 13.96 3.30
CA VAL A 59 -6.43 15.04 2.83
C VAL A 59 -7.87 14.55 2.69
N LEU A 60 -8.11 13.39 2.10
CA LEU A 60 -9.46 12.85 1.88
C LEU A 60 -10.18 12.53 3.20
N TYR A 61 -9.44 12.02 4.16
CA TYR A 61 -9.96 11.62 5.47
C TYR A 61 -9.47 12.53 6.60
N TRP A 62 -9.14 13.81 6.29
CA TRP A 62 -8.55 14.73 7.26
C TRP A 62 -9.33 14.84 8.55
N LYS A 63 -10.67 14.87 8.48
CA LYS A 63 -11.54 14.90 9.67
C LYS A 63 -11.33 13.68 10.58
N ARG A 64 -11.01 12.51 10.01
CA ARG A 64 -10.73 11.29 10.76
C ARG A 64 -9.37 11.35 11.45
N PHE A 65 -8.36 11.88 10.75
CA PHE A 65 -7.02 12.04 11.30
C PHE A 65 -6.94 13.11 12.40
N PHE A 66 -7.72 14.18 12.32
CA PHE A 66 -7.68 15.26 13.32
C PHE A 66 -8.77 15.17 14.39
N ARG A 67 -9.59 14.12 14.38
CA ARG A 67 -10.63 13.89 15.38
C ARG A 67 -10.12 12.96 16.47
N LEU A 68 -9.94 13.51 17.67
CA LEU A 68 -9.64 12.73 18.87
C LEU A 68 -10.92 12.09 19.44
N ASN A 69 -10.74 11.04 20.24
CA ASN A 69 -11.85 10.44 20.98
C ASN A 69 -12.20 11.32 22.19
N HIS A 70 -13.43 11.82 22.22
CA HIS A 70 -13.96 12.66 23.30
C HIS A 70 -14.94 11.90 24.21
N THR A 71 -15.17 10.61 24.00
CA THR A 71 -16.00 9.82 24.90
C THR A 71 -15.31 9.70 26.28
N PRO A 72 -16.06 9.64 27.38
CA PRO A 72 -15.45 9.43 28.69
C PRO A 72 -14.59 8.16 28.72
N ALA A 73 -13.42 8.26 29.31
CA ALA A 73 -12.60 7.07 29.55
C ALA A 73 -13.28 6.15 30.57
N PRO A 74 -13.03 4.83 30.52
CA PRO A 74 -13.58 3.88 31.51
C PRO A 74 -13.34 4.35 32.94
N GLU A 75 -14.31 4.09 33.83
CA GLU A 75 -14.15 4.38 35.27
C GLU A 75 -12.94 3.65 35.85
N GLY A 76 -12.14 4.34 36.65
CA GLY A 76 -10.90 3.79 37.22
C GLY A 76 -9.69 3.80 36.29
N ALA A 77 -9.81 4.31 35.04
CA ALA A 77 -8.69 4.38 34.10
C ALA A 77 -7.55 5.26 34.66
N ASN A 78 -6.32 4.74 34.61
CA ASN A 78 -5.12 5.48 34.95
C ASN A 78 -4.75 6.51 33.87
N GLY A 79 -3.73 7.37 34.12
CA GLY A 79 -3.33 8.44 33.18
C GLY A 79 -2.95 7.93 31.79
N LEU A 80 -2.24 6.81 31.67
CA LEU A 80 -1.86 6.19 30.40
C LEU A 80 -3.09 5.66 29.65
N GLN A 81 -4.00 4.99 30.33
CA GLN A 81 -5.23 4.46 29.73
C GLN A 81 -6.12 5.60 29.21
N ARG A 82 -6.22 6.71 29.93
CA ARG A 82 -6.94 7.92 29.47
C ARG A 82 -6.30 8.53 28.23
N PHE A 83 -4.97 8.57 28.19
CA PHE A 83 -4.22 9.05 27.04
C PHE A 83 -4.47 8.15 25.83
N LEU A 84 -4.30 6.83 25.96
CA LEU A 84 -4.54 5.87 24.88
C LEU A 84 -5.99 5.90 24.40
N HIS A 85 -6.96 6.05 25.30
CA HIS A 85 -8.37 6.20 24.96
C HIS A 85 -8.63 7.47 24.13
N LYS A 86 -8.01 8.60 24.50
CA LYS A 86 -8.11 9.85 23.74
C LYS A 86 -7.52 9.72 22.33
N PHE A 87 -6.43 8.97 22.19
CA PHE A 87 -5.71 8.72 20.94
C PHE A 87 -5.98 7.32 20.36
N ASP A 88 -7.12 6.70 20.68
CA ASP A 88 -7.48 5.32 20.33
C ASP A 88 -7.25 4.98 18.84
N PHE A 89 -7.62 5.88 17.95
CA PHE A 89 -7.40 5.71 16.51
C PHE A 89 -5.92 5.54 16.15
N TYR A 90 -5.07 6.42 16.64
CA TYR A 90 -3.63 6.38 16.39
C TYR A 90 -2.96 5.19 17.09
N TRP A 91 -3.42 4.87 18.29
CA TRP A 91 -2.93 3.71 19.03
C TRP A 91 -3.17 2.41 18.27
N LYS A 92 -4.37 2.21 17.71
CA LYS A 92 -4.70 1.05 16.90
C LYS A 92 -3.93 1.02 15.58
N LEU A 93 -3.68 2.16 14.95
CA LEU A 93 -2.79 2.22 13.78
C LEU A 93 -1.35 1.85 14.15
N PHE A 94 -0.85 2.34 15.27
CA PHE A 94 0.49 1.99 15.77
C PHE A 94 0.60 0.49 16.06
N VAL A 95 -0.37 -0.10 16.76
CA VAL A 95 -0.40 -1.54 17.05
C VAL A 95 -0.41 -2.38 15.77
N ALA A 96 -1.15 -1.96 14.73
CA ALA A 96 -1.16 -2.64 13.43
C ALA A 96 0.13 -2.39 12.61
N PHE A 97 0.81 -1.28 12.81
CA PHE A 97 2.06 -0.96 12.14
C PHE A 97 3.24 -1.78 12.67
N VAL A 98 3.30 -2.02 13.98
CA VAL A 98 4.46 -2.64 14.66
C VAL A 98 4.89 -3.98 14.04
N PRO A 99 4.03 -4.98 13.76
CA PRO A 99 4.47 -6.24 13.19
C PRO A 99 5.24 -6.06 11.87
N ALA A 100 4.71 -5.23 10.98
CA ALA A 100 5.36 -4.96 9.69
C ALA A 100 6.64 -4.15 9.86
N ALA A 101 6.70 -3.18 10.76
CA ALA A 101 7.92 -2.43 11.03
C ALA A 101 9.03 -3.33 11.55
N VAL A 102 8.73 -4.21 12.51
CA VAL A 102 9.71 -5.14 13.10
C VAL A 102 10.22 -6.12 12.03
N LEU A 103 9.32 -6.79 11.31
CA LEU A 103 9.73 -7.77 10.29
C LEU A 103 10.42 -7.08 9.10
N GLY A 104 9.96 -5.91 8.68
CA GLY A 104 10.58 -5.14 7.61
C GLY A 104 12.02 -4.72 7.92
N LEU A 105 12.30 -4.33 9.18
CA LEU A 105 13.66 -4.02 9.61
C LEU A 105 14.54 -5.26 9.76
N LEU A 106 14.01 -6.35 10.29
CA LEU A 106 14.77 -7.58 10.53
C LEU A 106 15.10 -8.33 9.23
N PHE A 107 14.23 -8.25 8.24
CA PHE A 107 14.32 -9.00 6.98
C PHE A 107 14.48 -8.11 5.75
N SER A 108 14.94 -6.86 5.91
CA SER A 108 15.08 -5.89 4.82
C SER A 108 15.81 -6.47 3.60
N ASP A 109 16.98 -7.10 3.82
CA ASP A 109 17.79 -7.63 2.74
C ASP A 109 17.12 -8.80 2.00
N ALA A 110 16.40 -9.66 2.73
CA ALA A 110 15.65 -10.75 2.12
C ALA A 110 14.43 -10.24 1.32
N ILE A 111 13.78 -9.16 1.80
CA ILE A 111 12.69 -8.49 1.11
C ILE A 111 13.21 -7.82 -0.16
N ASP A 112 14.33 -7.11 -0.08
CA ASP A 112 14.95 -6.46 -1.23
C ASP A 112 15.37 -7.50 -2.29
N ALA A 113 15.95 -8.63 -1.89
CA ALA A 113 16.28 -9.73 -2.80
C ALA A 113 15.04 -10.34 -3.50
N MET A 114 13.91 -10.45 -2.80
CA MET A 114 12.65 -10.89 -3.42
C MET A 114 12.07 -9.84 -4.39
N LEU A 115 12.28 -8.55 -4.11
CA LEU A 115 11.85 -7.46 -4.98
C LEU A 115 12.57 -7.48 -6.34
N GLU A 116 13.74 -8.10 -6.45
CA GLU A 116 14.46 -8.25 -7.72
C GLU A 116 13.86 -9.34 -8.65
N SER A 117 12.91 -10.14 -8.17
CA SER A 117 12.34 -11.25 -8.94
C SER A 117 10.98 -10.92 -9.54
N VAL A 118 10.93 -10.55 -10.82
CA VAL A 118 9.68 -10.37 -11.58
C VAL A 118 8.80 -11.62 -11.57
N MET A 119 9.43 -12.81 -11.55
CA MET A 119 8.73 -14.10 -11.48
C MET A 119 7.91 -14.21 -10.17
N VAL A 120 8.50 -13.82 -9.04
CA VAL A 120 7.79 -13.80 -7.74
C VAL A 120 6.58 -12.88 -7.81
N VAL A 121 6.74 -11.67 -8.37
CA VAL A 121 5.64 -10.70 -8.52
C VAL A 121 4.51 -11.28 -9.37
N ALA A 122 4.81 -11.90 -10.50
CA ALA A 122 3.82 -12.50 -11.39
C ALA A 122 3.04 -13.64 -10.72
N ILE A 123 3.75 -14.55 -10.05
CA ILE A 123 3.14 -15.68 -9.34
C ILE A 123 2.25 -15.17 -8.19
N MET A 124 2.71 -14.20 -7.41
CA MET A 124 1.94 -13.65 -6.29
C MET A 124 0.74 -12.82 -6.74
N LEU A 125 0.82 -12.16 -7.90
CA LEU A 125 -0.35 -11.56 -8.54
C LEU A 125 -1.42 -12.61 -8.84
N ILE A 126 -1.04 -13.73 -9.45
CA ILE A 126 -1.98 -14.81 -9.80
C ILE A 126 -2.56 -15.45 -8.54
N ILE A 127 -1.71 -15.87 -7.58
CA ILE A 127 -2.16 -16.49 -6.33
C ILE A 127 -3.11 -15.57 -5.57
N GLY A 128 -2.72 -14.31 -5.37
CA GLY A 128 -3.56 -13.32 -4.71
C GLY A 128 -4.84 -13.03 -5.48
N GLY A 129 -4.79 -13.04 -6.83
CA GLY A 129 -5.96 -12.91 -7.69
C GLY A 129 -6.94 -14.06 -7.50
N VAL A 130 -6.46 -15.31 -7.53
CA VAL A 130 -7.28 -16.51 -7.27
C VAL A 130 -7.92 -16.42 -5.87
N PHE A 131 -7.14 -16.06 -4.85
CA PHE A 131 -7.66 -15.88 -3.50
C PHE A 131 -8.79 -14.83 -3.46
N MET A 132 -8.65 -13.70 -4.16
CA MET A 132 -9.65 -12.63 -4.19
C MET A 132 -10.97 -13.05 -4.85
N LEU A 133 -10.99 -14.05 -5.74
CA LEU A 133 -12.23 -14.58 -6.31
C LEU A 133 -13.14 -15.21 -5.24
N PHE A 134 -12.54 -15.68 -4.15
CA PHE A 134 -13.25 -16.36 -3.06
C PHE A 134 -13.39 -15.49 -1.80
N CYS A 135 -12.62 -14.42 -1.66
CA CYS A 135 -12.53 -13.65 -0.42
C CYS A 135 -13.88 -13.08 0.02
N ASP A 136 -14.73 -12.64 -0.90
CA ASP A 136 -16.10 -12.17 -0.60
C ASP A 136 -17.00 -13.28 -0.03
N LYS A 137 -16.80 -14.53 -0.42
CA LYS A 137 -17.56 -15.67 0.12
C LYS A 137 -17.07 -16.09 1.49
N ILE A 138 -15.76 -16.03 1.69
CA ILE A 138 -15.11 -16.44 2.94
C ILE A 138 -15.40 -15.43 4.06
N PHE A 139 -15.35 -14.12 3.74
CA PHE A 139 -15.40 -13.03 4.71
C PHE A 139 -16.64 -12.13 4.55
N ASN A 140 -17.82 -12.69 4.26
CA ASN A 140 -19.06 -11.93 4.01
C ASN A 140 -19.86 -11.53 5.28
N LYS A 141 -19.37 -11.88 6.46
CA LYS A 141 -20.08 -11.69 7.74
C LYS A 141 -19.69 -10.40 8.47
N GLY A 142 -19.10 -9.44 7.79
CA GLY A 142 -18.70 -8.16 8.38
C GLY A 142 -19.89 -7.30 8.81
N SER A 143 -19.76 -6.62 9.95
CA SER A 143 -20.79 -5.71 10.49
C SER A 143 -20.18 -4.34 10.80
N GLU A 144 -20.94 -3.27 10.58
CA GLU A 144 -20.57 -1.91 10.99
C GLU A 144 -20.53 -1.75 12.52
N GLN A 145 -21.23 -2.63 13.24
CA GLN A 145 -21.23 -2.65 14.70
C GLN A 145 -20.05 -3.41 15.29
N THR A 146 -19.20 -4.03 14.46
CA THR A 146 -18.04 -4.78 14.92
C THR A 146 -17.06 -3.84 15.65
N PRO A 147 -16.84 -3.99 16.97
CA PRO A 147 -15.90 -3.15 17.70
C PRO A 147 -14.48 -3.42 17.20
N PHE A 148 -13.77 -2.39 16.78
CA PHE A 148 -12.40 -2.52 16.33
C PHE A 148 -11.45 -2.36 17.51
N THR A 149 -10.98 -3.50 18.04
CA THR A 149 -10.09 -3.59 19.21
C THR A 149 -8.63 -3.61 18.81
N GLU A 150 -7.71 -3.42 19.78
CA GLU A 150 -6.26 -3.53 19.60
C GLU A 150 -5.85 -4.92 19.07
N LYS A 151 -6.48 -5.98 19.58
CA LYS A 151 -6.25 -7.35 19.10
C LYS A 151 -6.56 -7.48 17.62
N ARG A 152 -7.67 -6.92 17.14
CA ARG A 152 -8.03 -6.92 15.73
C ARG A 152 -7.06 -6.08 14.90
N ALA A 153 -6.66 -4.91 15.41
CA ALA A 153 -5.65 -4.08 14.79
C ALA A 153 -4.31 -4.83 14.62
N PHE A 154 -3.85 -5.51 15.67
CA PHE A 154 -2.66 -6.34 15.61
C PHE A 154 -2.77 -7.47 14.59
N MET A 155 -3.92 -8.15 14.53
CA MET A 155 -4.18 -9.18 13.51
C MET A 155 -4.09 -8.62 12.09
N VAL A 156 -4.67 -7.44 11.82
CA VAL A 156 -4.50 -6.77 10.52
C VAL A 156 -3.03 -6.47 10.24
N GLY A 157 -2.26 -6.08 11.25
CA GLY A 157 -0.81 -5.89 11.15
C GLY A 157 -0.06 -7.17 10.77
N LEU A 158 -0.45 -8.32 11.31
CA LEU A 158 0.11 -9.62 10.90
C LEU A 158 -0.23 -9.95 9.43
N TYR A 159 -1.47 -9.69 8.99
CA TYR A 159 -1.81 -9.82 7.58
C TYR A 159 -0.97 -8.88 6.69
N GLN A 160 -0.69 -7.66 7.16
CA GLN A 160 0.18 -6.73 6.45
C GLN A 160 1.58 -7.31 6.19
N CYS A 161 2.13 -8.13 7.10
CA CYS A 161 3.44 -8.74 6.91
C CYS A 161 3.50 -9.64 5.66
N ILE A 162 2.37 -10.23 5.25
CA ILE A 162 2.31 -11.05 4.02
C ILE A 162 2.59 -10.18 2.79
N SER A 163 2.28 -8.89 2.84
CA SER A 163 2.51 -7.96 1.72
C SER A 163 3.98 -7.60 1.49
N MET A 164 4.89 -8.02 2.37
CA MET A 164 6.34 -7.92 2.14
C MET A 164 6.79 -8.83 0.99
N ILE A 165 6.00 -9.87 0.67
CA ILE A 165 6.23 -10.67 -0.54
C ILE A 165 5.75 -9.84 -1.73
N PRO A 166 6.65 -9.52 -2.70
CA PRO A 166 6.33 -8.70 -3.85
C PRO A 166 5.19 -9.30 -4.68
N GLY A 167 4.29 -8.45 -5.15
CA GLY A 167 3.11 -8.91 -5.91
C GLY A 167 1.88 -9.24 -5.06
N VAL A 168 2.01 -9.46 -3.75
CA VAL A 168 0.86 -9.73 -2.86
C VAL A 168 -0.09 -8.54 -2.80
N SER A 169 0.38 -7.33 -2.78
CA SER A 169 -0.35 -6.07 -2.51
C SER A 169 -0.63 -5.82 -1.03
N ARG A 170 -0.09 -4.72 -0.52
CA ARG A 170 -0.32 -4.28 0.86
C ARG A 170 -1.80 -4.03 1.13
N SER A 171 -2.48 -3.32 0.22
CA SER A 171 -3.91 -3.05 0.33
C SER A 171 -4.75 -4.34 0.34
N MET A 172 -4.44 -5.32 -0.52
CA MET A 172 -5.11 -6.62 -0.48
C MET A 172 -4.95 -7.30 0.88
N ALA A 173 -3.72 -7.42 1.37
CA ALA A 173 -3.43 -8.12 2.62
C ALA A 173 -4.15 -7.47 3.81
N THR A 174 -4.10 -6.15 3.93
CA THR A 174 -4.73 -5.42 5.05
C THR A 174 -6.26 -5.36 4.94
N ILE A 175 -6.83 -5.28 3.75
CA ILE A 175 -8.28 -5.36 3.54
C ILE A 175 -8.80 -6.75 3.93
N VAL A 176 -8.16 -7.79 3.43
CA VAL A 176 -8.51 -9.18 3.81
C VAL A 176 -8.34 -9.38 5.31
N GLY A 177 -7.25 -8.87 5.89
CA GLY A 177 -7.03 -8.87 7.34
C GLY A 177 -8.18 -8.20 8.09
N GLY A 178 -8.64 -7.03 7.66
CA GLY A 178 -9.78 -6.33 8.26
C GLY A 178 -11.08 -7.11 8.15
N MET A 179 -11.37 -7.66 6.97
CA MET A 179 -12.57 -8.48 6.74
C MET A 179 -12.55 -9.78 7.58
N SER A 180 -11.39 -10.42 7.73
CA SER A 180 -11.22 -11.60 8.60
C SER A 180 -11.51 -11.29 10.08
N GLN A 181 -11.31 -10.03 10.48
CA GLN A 181 -11.65 -9.55 11.82
C GLN A 181 -13.09 -9.04 11.94
N GLY A 182 -13.94 -9.27 10.94
CA GLY A 182 -15.36 -8.95 10.95
C GLY A 182 -15.70 -7.51 10.55
N LEU A 183 -14.78 -6.78 9.93
CA LEU A 183 -15.10 -5.48 9.32
C LEU A 183 -15.87 -5.66 8.01
N THR A 184 -16.75 -4.70 7.71
CA THR A 184 -17.36 -4.61 6.37
C THR A 184 -16.29 -4.32 5.32
N ARG A 185 -16.57 -4.59 4.03
CA ARG A 185 -15.66 -4.27 2.91
C ARG A 185 -15.19 -2.82 2.95
N LYS A 186 -16.13 -1.89 3.18
CA LYS A 186 -15.82 -0.45 3.29
C LYS A 186 -14.90 -0.16 4.48
N ALA A 187 -15.27 -0.61 5.67
CA ALA A 187 -14.50 -0.35 6.88
C ALA A 187 -13.09 -0.97 6.80
N ALA A 188 -12.97 -2.17 6.22
CA ALA A 188 -11.68 -2.82 6.00
C ALA A 188 -10.80 -2.04 4.99
N ALA A 189 -11.39 -1.55 3.89
CA ALA A 189 -10.69 -0.73 2.91
C ALA A 189 -10.24 0.62 3.51
N GLU A 190 -11.12 1.32 4.21
CA GLU A 190 -10.77 2.58 4.88
C GLU A 190 -9.67 2.38 5.92
N TYR A 191 -9.76 1.33 6.76
CA TYR A 191 -8.70 1.03 7.73
C TYR A 191 -7.38 0.68 7.05
N SER A 192 -7.41 -0.05 5.95
CA SER A 192 -6.22 -0.32 5.11
C SER A 192 -5.55 0.98 4.65
N PHE A 193 -6.32 1.97 4.21
CA PHE A 193 -5.80 3.28 3.81
C PHE A 193 -5.20 4.05 4.99
N PHE A 194 -5.86 4.03 6.14
CA PHE A 194 -5.32 4.66 7.34
C PHE A 194 -4.01 4.03 7.79
N LEU A 195 -3.92 2.69 7.74
CA LEU A 195 -2.70 1.96 8.10
C LEU A 195 -1.57 2.18 7.08
N ALA A 196 -1.91 2.46 5.80
CA ALA A 196 -0.93 2.82 4.78
C ALA A 196 -0.10 4.05 5.19
N VAL A 197 -0.74 5.04 5.84
CA VAL A 197 -0.08 6.30 6.21
C VAL A 197 1.16 6.06 7.06
N PRO A 198 1.11 5.47 8.27
CA PRO A 198 2.31 5.23 9.05
C PRO A 198 3.25 4.21 8.40
N THR A 199 2.73 3.20 7.72
CA THR A 199 3.54 2.11 7.15
C THR A 199 4.39 2.60 5.96
N MET A 200 3.77 3.23 4.98
CA MET A 200 4.47 3.73 3.79
C MET A 200 5.33 4.95 4.13
N PHE A 201 4.84 5.84 4.99
CA PHE A 201 5.63 6.97 5.48
C PHE A 201 6.92 6.49 6.15
N GLY A 202 6.83 5.51 7.07
CA GLY A 202 7.98 4.91 7.72
C GLY A 202 8.95 4.25 6.72
N ALA A 203 8.43 3.49 5.76
CA ALA A 203 9.22 2.85 4.72
C ALA A 203 9.93 3.89 3.81
N THR A 204 9.21 4.93 3.39
CA THR A 204 9.78 6.01 2.56
C THR A 204 10.86 6.77 3.32
N LEU A 205 10.64 7.11 4.60
CA LEU A 205 11.66 7.76 5.43
C LEU A 205 12.91 6.90 5.59
N TYR A 206 12.74 5.59 5.81
CA TYR A 206 13.86 4.67 5.94
C TYR A 206 14.69 4.58 4.64
N LYS A 207 14.03 4.42 3.50
CA LYS A 207 14.67 4.39 2.18
C LYS A 207 15.34 5.73 1.85
N MET A 208 14.69 6.84 2.15
CA MET A 208 15.27 8.17 1.99
C MET A 208 16.51 8.37 2.85
N TYR A 209 16.48 7.95 4.11
CA TYR A 209 17.65 7.99 4.99
C TYR A 209 18.81 7.18 4.42
N LYS A 210 18.55 5.96 3.93
CA LYS A 210 19.56 5.08 3.32
C LYS A 210 20.17 5.75 2.08
N LEU A 211 19.33 6.27 1.18
CA LEU A 211 19.76 6.99 -0.02
C LEU A 211 20.63 8.22 0.29
N LEU A 212 20.23 9.05 1.25
CA LEU A 212 21.00 10.23 1.65
C LEU A 212 22.33 9.87 2.28
N LYS A 213 22.39 8.79 3.06
CA LYS A 213 23.62 8.28 3.67
C LYS A 213 24.62 7.78 2.62
N GLU A 214 24.13 7.24 1.51
CA GLU A 214 24.93 6.75 0.38
C GLU A 214 25.31 7.86 -0.62
N GLY A 215 25.05 9.13 -0.29
CA GLY A 215 25.45 10.29 -1.12
C GLY A 215 24.40 10.74 -2.14
N GLY A 216 23.16 10.26 -2.06
CA GLY A 216 22.07 10.56 -3.01
C GLY A 216 21.50 11.98 -2.96
N THR A 217 22.12 12.91 -2.22
CA THR A 217 21.63 14.30 -2.11
C THR A 217 21.60 15.00 -3.45
N GLU A 218 22.66 14.90 -4.25
CA GLU A 218 22.74 15.50 -5.59
C GLU A 218 21.71 14.88 -6.54
N LEU A 219 21.49 13.56 -6.44
CA LEU A 219 20.48 12.84 -7.21
C LEU A 219 19.09 13.42 -7.00
N ILE A 220 18.73 13.72 -5.75
CA ILE A 220 17.45 14.33 -5.39
C ILE A 220 17.36 15.77 -5.89
N MET A 221 18.40 16.57 -5.63
CA MET A 221 18.40 18.01 -5.98
C MET A 221 18.33 18.22 -7.48
N ASN A 222 19.08 17.45 -8.26
CA ASN A 222 19.08 17.55 -9.72
C ASN A 222 17.77 17.11 -10.38
N ASN A 223 16.93 16.35 -9.67
CA ASN A 223 15.66 15.83 -10.17
C ASN A 223 14.44 16.36 -9.42
N MET A 224 14.56 17.47 -8.69
CA MET A 224 13.50 18.01 -7.83
C MET A 224 12.20 18.27 -8.60
N THR A 225 12.27 18.83 -9.80
CA THR A 225 11.09 19.08 -10.64
C THR A 225 10.33 17.79 -10.95
N THR A 226 11.03 16.72 -11.34
CA THR A 226 10.47 15.40 -11.61
C THR A 226 9.79 14.82 -10.37
N LEU A 227 10.43 14.94 -9.21
CA LEU A 227 9.88 14.47 -7.93
C LEU A 227 8.61 15.23 -7.52
N ILE A 228 8.60 16.56 -7.69
CA ILE A 228 7.42 17.40 -7.38
C ILE A 228 6.27 17.03 -8.33
N VAL A 229 6.51 16.99 -9.64
CA VAL A 229 5.49 16.64 -10.64
C VAL A 229 4.93 15.25 -10.35
N GLY A 230 5.79 14.26 -10.12
CA GLY A 230 5.37 12.89 -9.79
C GLY A 230 4.49 12.82 -8.53
N ASN A 231 4.89 13.49 -7.45
CA ASN A 231 4.11 13.53 -6.21
C ASN A 231 2.74 14.22 -6.39
N VAL A 232 2.69 15.34 -7.12
CA VAL A 232 1.41 16.04 -7.37
C VAL A 232 0.47 15.18 -8.21
N VAL A 233 0.98 14.54 -9.25
CA VAL A 233 0.16 13.64 -10.10
C VAL A 233 -0.30 12.43 -9.30
N ALA A 234 0.59 11.74 -8.58
CA ALA A 234 0.23 10.61 -7.74
C ALA A 234 -0.81 10.97 -6.68
N PHE A 235 -0.68 12.15 -6.04
CA PHE A 235 -1.66 12.68 -5.08
C PHE A 235 -3.05 12.83 -5.70
N ILE A 236 -3.15 13.51 -6.84
CA ILE A 236 -4.45 13.78 -7.50
C ILE A 236 -5.10 12.46 -7.93
N VAL A 237 -4.33 11.60 -8.59
CA VAL A 237 -4.83 10.33 -9.13
C VAL A 237 -5.22 9.38 -8.00
N ALA A 238 -4.41 9.26 -6.95
CA ALA A 238 -4.73 8.44 -5.78
C ALA A 238 -6.02 8.91 -5.08
N MET A 239 -6.25 10.21 -4.97
CA MET A 239 -7.47 10.76 -4.40
C MET A 239 -8.72 10.31 -5.17
N LEU A 240 -8.66 10.32 -6.50
CA LEU A 240 -9.76 9.88 -7.37
C LEU A 240 -9.92 8.36 -7.29
N ALA A 241 -8.81 7.61 -7.32
CA ALA A 241 -8.81 6.15 -7.24
C ALA A 241 -9.42 5.64 -5.92
N ILE A 242 -9.09 6.26 -4.78
CA ILE A 242 -9.64 5.92 -3.47
C ILE A 242 -11.16 6.09 -3.43
N LYS A 243 -11.68 7.23 -3.92
CA LYS A 243 -13.13 7.49 -3.97
C LYS A 243 -13.85 6.45 -4.80
N PHE A 244 -13.37 6.23 -6.03
CA PHE A 244 -13.93 5.21 -6.93
C PHE A 244 -13.89 3.82 -6.30
N PHE A 245 -12.75 3.44 -5.71
CA PHE A 245 -12.57 2.11 -5.13
C PHE A 245 -13.55 1.84 -3.98
N ILE A 246 -13.73 2.78 -3.06
CA ILE A 246 -14.66 2.61 -1.93
C ILE A 246 -16.09 2.39 -2.43
N GLU A 247 -16.56 3.20 -3.38
CA GLU A 247 -17.90 3.05 -3.95
C GLU A 247 -18.05 1.72 -4.68
N TYR A 248 -17.05 1.35 -5.46
CA TYR A 248 -17.05 0.12 -6.23
C TYR A 248 -17.09 -1.12 -5.34
N VAL A 249 -16.18 -1.21 -4.34
CA VAL A 249 -16.05 -2.41 -3.51
C VAL A 249 -17.25 -2.63 -2.59
N GLN A 250 -17.92 -1.55 -2.17
CA GLN A 250 -19.17 -1.65 -1.43
C GLN A 250 -20.25 -2.37 -2.24
N LYS A 251 -20.37 -2.04 -3.51
CA LYS A 251 -21.44 -2.51 -4.40
C LYS A 251 -21.12 -3.87 -5.03
N TYR A 252 -19.89 -4.05 -5.52
CA TYR A 252 -19.53 -5.17 -6.39
C TYR A 252 -18.54 -6.16 -5.76
N GLY A 253 -17.92 -5.81 -4.62
CA GLY A 253 -16.92 -6.65 -3.96
C GLY A 253 -15.57 -6.69 -4.71
N PHE A 254 -14.79 -7.77 -4.45
CA PHE A 254 -13.39 -7.87 -4.88
C PHE A 254 -13.15 -8.73 -6.13
N LYS A 255 -14.18 -9.40 -6.63
CA LYS A 255 -14.06 -10.42 -7.68
C LYS A 255 -13.41 -9.91 -8.97
N ALA A 256 -13.77 -8.68 -9.39
CA ALA A 256 -13.19 -8.06 -10.58
C ALA A 256 -11.68 -7.81 -10.43
N PHE A 257 -11.25 -7.36 -9.24
CA PHE A 257 -9.82 -7.20 -8.94
C PHE A 257 -9.08 -8.54 -8.95
N GLY A 258 -9.73 -9.63 -8.53
CA GLY A 258 -9.18 -10.99 -8.60
C GLY A 258 -8.88 -11.39 -10.05
N TRP A 259 -9.85 -11.26 -10.95
CA TRP A 259 -9.64 -11.53 -12.39
C TRP A 259 -8.59 -10.62 -13.00
N TYR A 260 -8.65 -9.32 -12.70
CA TYR A 260 -7.66 -8.36 -13.17
C TYR A 260 -6.23 -8.77 -12.80
N ARG A 261 -5.99 -9.15 -11.54
CA ARG A 261 -4.68 -9.63 -11.07
C ARG A 261 -4.21 -10.89 -11.78
N ILE A 262 -5.10 -11.85 -12.02
CA ILE A 262 -4.78 -13.09 -12.76
C ILE A 262 -4.35 -12.76 -14.18
N ILE A 263 -5.07 -11.86 -14.86
CA ILE A 263 -4.74 -11.42 -16.22
C ILE A 263 -3.38 -10.71 -16.25
N VAL A 264 -3.18 -9.72 -15.37
CA VAL A 264 -1.91 -8.96 -15.31
C VAL A 264 -0.74 -9.87 -14.97
N GLY A 265 -0.87 -10.72 -13.94
CA GLY A 265 0.16 -11.69 -13.57
C GLY A 265 0.44 -12.71 -14.69
N GLY A 266 -0.61 -13.15 -15.39
CA GLY A 266 -0.50 -14.02 -16.56
C GLY A 266 0.25 -13.37 -17.71
N ILE A 267 -0.02 -12.09 -17.99
CA ILE A 267 0.72 -11.32 -19.03
C ILE A 267 2.20 -11.24 -18.66
N ILE A 268 2.54 -10.86 -17.44
CA ILE A 268 3.93 -10.79 -16.97
C ILE A 268 4.61 -12.16 -17.11
N LEU A 269 3.94 -13.22 -16.68
CA LEU A 269 4.49 -14.58 -16.75
C LEU A 269 4.75 -15.02 -18.20
N VAL A 270 3.81 -14.76 -19.12
CA VAL A 270 3.97 -15.08 -20.54
C VAL A 270 5.14 -14.28 -21.14
N MET A 271 5.25 -12.98 -20.83
CA MET A 271 6.37 -12.17 -21.32
C MET A 271 7.73 -12.73 -20.84
N LEU A 272 7.84 -13.13 -19.57
CA LEU A 272 9.06 -13.75 -19.05
C LEU A 272 9.39 -15.09 -19.75
N LEU A 273 8.39 -15.95 -19.95
CA LEU A 273 8.58 -17.25 -20.60
C LEU A 273 8.90 -17.14 -22.10
N THR A 274 8.51 -16.04 -22.76
CA THR A 274 8.84 -15.74 -24.17
C THR A 274 10.17 -15.00 -24.32
N GLY A 275 10.95 -14.87 -23.25
CA GLY A 275 12.31 -14.31 -23.29
C GLY A 275 12.39 -12.78 -23.23
N HIS A 276 11.32 -12.10 -22.83
CA HIS A 276 11.37 -10.66 -22.59
C HIS A 276 12.05 -10.41 -21.22
N ASN A 277 13.12 -9.64 -21.25
CA ASN A 277 13.80 -9.22 -20.02
C ASN A 277 13.01 -8.09 -19.34
N LEU A 278 12.15 -8.45 -18.41
CA LEU A 278 11.47 -7.49 -17.55
C LEU A 278 12.35 -7.20 -16.33
N THR A 279 12.67 -5.94 -16.12
CA THR A 279 13.41 -5.49 -14.94
C THR A 279 12.47 -4.90 -13.90
N ILE A 280 12.80 -5.12 -12.63
CA ILE A 280 12.15 -4.43 -11.50
C ILE A 280 12.97 -3.17 -11.20
N VAL A 281 12.29 -2.13 -10.91
CA VAL A 281 12.87 -0.84 -10.51
C VAL A 281 12.80 -0.67 -9.01
#